data_98c027acffbb4b8984452db7f104dec5
#
_entry.id   98c027acffbb4b8984452db7f104dec5
#
_cell.length_a   1.000
_cell.length_b   1.000
_cell.length_c   1.000
_cell.angle_alpha   90.00
_cell.angle_beta   90.00
_cell.angle_gamma   90.00
#
_symmetry.space_group_name_H-M   'P 1'
#
loop_
_entity.id
_entity.type
_entity.pdbx_description
1 polymer ?
#
loop_
_entity_poly.entity_id
_entity_poly.type
_entity_poly.pdbx_seq_one_letter_code
_entity_poly.pdbx_strand_id
1 'polypeptide(L)'
;MAVLQLNNINKVFAGEYLLKNITFSIDEKDRVGVVGLNGSGKTTLLKIILEEESHDESLETKVRGEVVKKKGSKIGYLSQHFNLNGENTLFEELMDVFENVSRLKHSIDELNNQMPFFTGKEFEEKLKTLSDLNL
;
A
#
# COMPACT_ATOMS: atom_id res chain seq x y z
N MET A 1 17.89 9.34 -7.95
CA MET A 1 16.96 10.18 -7.15
C MET A 1 16.25 9.25 -6.19
N ALA A 2 16.32 9.55 -4.88
CA ALA A 2 15.78 8.65 -3.86
C ALA A 2 14.27 8.44 -4.01
N VAL A 3 13.84 7.19 -4.00
CA VAL A 3 12.43 6.78 -4.02
C VAL A 3 11.91 6.49 -2.62
N LEU A 4 12.82 6.13 -1.71
CA LEU A 4 12.55 5.90 -0.29
C LEU A 4 13.73 6.42 0.52
N GLN A 5 13.43 7.12 1.62
CA GLN A 5 14.43 7.57 2.57
C GLN A 5 13.91 7.34 3.99
N LEU A 6 14.73 6.74 4.81
CA LEU A 6 14.50 6.58 6.23
C LEU A 6 15.50 7.47 6.98
N ASN A 7 15.01 8.27 7.90
CA ASN A 7 15.82 9.16 8.71
C ASN A 7 15.56 8.85 10.19
N ASN A 8 16.59 8.36 10.89
CA ASN A 8 16.58 8.12 12.34
C ASN A 8 15.39 7.28 12.84
N ILE A 9 15.05 6.22 12.10
CA ILE A 9 13.97 5.32 12.50
C ILE A 9 14.39 4.49 13.70
N ASN A 10 13.56 4.51 14.74
CA ASN A 10 13.73 3.73 15.95
C ASN A 10 12.50 2.86 16.18
N LYS A 11 12.68 1.67 16.70
CA LYS A 11 11.61 0.83 17.20
C LYS A 11 12.02 0.25 18.54
N VAL A 12 11.17 0.43 19.53
CA VAL A 12 11.41 -0.02 20.91
C VAL A 12 10.43 -1.16 21.20
N PHE A 13 10.93 -2.21 21.80
CA PHE A 13 10.12 -3.31 22.29
C PHE A 13 10.55 -3.67 23.71
N ALA A 14 9.62 -3.73 24.65
CA ALA A 14 9.86 -4.01 26.06
C ALA A 14 10.96 -3.13 26.70
N GLY A 15 11.09 -1.86 26.28
CA GLY A 15 12.07 -0.92 26.80
C GLY A 15 13.44 -0.98 26.14
N GLU A 16 13.65 -1.89 25.20
CA GLU A 16 14.91 -2.06 24.47
C GLU A 16 14.74 -1.74 22.98
N TYR A 17 15.81 -1.28 22.33
CA TYR A 17 15.81 -1.04 20.90
C TYR A 17 15.79 -2.34 20.10
N LEU A 18 14.74 -2.55 19.32
CA LEU A 18 14.72 -3.53 18.23
C LEU A 18 15.38 -2.94 16.97
N LEU A 19 15.11 -1.66 16.68
CA LEU A 19 15.76 -0.87 15.63
C LEU A 19 16.27 0.41 16.26
N LYS A 20 17.52 0.80 15.97
CA LYS A 20 18.13 2.01 16.53
C LYS A 20 18.78 2.85 15.44
N ASN A 21 18.31 4.09 15.30
CA ASN A 21 18.87 5.11 14.41
C ASN A 21 19.02 4.64 12.94
N ILE A 22 18.06 3.89 12.43
CA ILE A 22 18.10 3.39 11.05
C ILE A 22 17.96 4.56 10.09
N THR A 23 19.01 4.81 9.32
CA THR A 23 19.07 5.89 8.33
C THR A 23 19.67 5.35 7.05
N PHE A 24 18.91 5.40 5.95
CA PHE A 24 19.39 5.06 4.60
C PHE A 24 18.45 5.62 3.54
N SER A 25 18.90 5.62 2.30
CA SER A 25 18.10 5.96 1.13
C SER A 25 18.20 4.89 0.05
N ILE A 26 17.14 4.74 -0.73
CA ILE A 26 17.06 3.82 -1.86
C ILE A 26 16.73 4.64 -3.11
N ASP A 27 17.53 4.50 -4.17
CA ASP A 27 17.29 5.10 -5.46
C ASP A 27 16.50 4.18 -6.42
N GLU A 28 15.97 4.72 -7.51
CA GLU A 28 15.03 4.03 -8.44
C GLU A 28 15.53 2.71 -9.01
N LYS A 29 16.84 2.49 -9.06
CA LYS A 29 17.44 1.29 -9.67
C LYS A 29 18.14 0.40 -8.67
N ASP A 30 18.08 0.75 -7.39
CA ASP A 30 18.78 0.02 -6.36
C ASP A 30 18.14 -1.36 -6.10
N ARG A 31 19.00 -2.29 -5.74
CA ARG A 31 18.63 -3.59 -5.20
C ARG A 31 19.25 -3.73 -3.84
N VAL A 32 18.44 -3.68 -2.81
CA VAL A 32 18.89 -3.66 -1.42
C VAL A 32 18.55 -4.98 -0.75
N GLY A 33 19.54 -5.61 -0.13
CA GLY A 33 19.36 -6.80 0.70
C GLY A 33 19.38 -6.44 2.19
N VAL A 34 18.33 -6.85 2.94
CA VAL A 34 18.29 -6.72 4.39
C VAL A 34 18.65 -8.07 5.02
N VAL A 35 19.81 -8.14 5.68
CA VAL A 35 20.33 -9.37 6.29
C VAL A 35 20.43 -9.25 7.81
N GLY A 36 20.29 -10.35 8.51
CA GLY A 36 20.38 -10.39 9.98
C GLY A 36 19.76 -11.68 10.55
N LEU A 37 20.00 -11.94 11.82
CA LEU A 37 19.44 -13.07 12.54
C LEU A 37 17.90 -13.02 12.61
N ASN A 38 17.27 -14.15 12.92
CA ASN A 38 15.84 -14.16 13.20
C ASN A 38 15.56 -13.30 14.44
N GLY A 39 14.49 -12.51 14.40
CA GLY A 39 14.14 -11.56 15.47
C GLY A 39 14.90 -10.22 15.42
N SER A 40 15.81 -9.98 14.48
CA SER A 40 16.58 -8.72 14.40
C SER A 40 15.79 -7.51 13.85
N GLY A 41 14.48 -7.64 13.65
CA GLY A 41 13.62 -6.52 13.22
C GLY A 41 13.49 -6.32 11.71
N LYS A 42 13.98 -7.24 10.85
CA LYS A 42 13.87 -7.12 9.39
C LYS A 42 12.42 -6.92 8.90
N THR A 43 11.53 -7.79 9.37
CA THR A 43 10.10 -7.71 9.02
C THR A 43 9.45 -6.44 9.60
N THR A 44 9.83 -6.05 10.81
CA THR A 44 9.36 -4.82 11.45
C THR A 44 9.79 -3.59 10.65
N LEU A 45 11.03 -3.55 10.16
CA LEU A 45 11.51 -2.48 9.29
C LEU A 45 10.69 -2.38 8.00
N LEU A 46 10.40 -3.51 7.35
CA LEU A 46 9.54 -3.55 6.16
C LEU A 46 8.13 -3.05 6.47
N LYS A 47 7.52 -3.48 7.57
CA LYS A 47 6.20 -3.02 8.01
C LYS A 47 6.16 -1.51 8.30
N ILE A 48 7.24 -0.95 8.88
CA ILE A 48 7.35 0.50 9.08
C ILE A 48 7.39 1.23 7.72
N ILE A 49 8.14 0.70 6.74
CA ILE A 49 8.17 1.26 5.38
C ILE A 49 6.78 1.20 4.72
N LEU A 50 6.01 0.14 4.98
CA LEU A 50 4.64 -0.04 4.47
C LEU A 50 3.60 0.80 5.22
N GLU A 51 3.97 1.43 6.35
CA GLU A 51 3.07 2.13 7.27
C GLU A 51 2.06 1.20 7.97
N GLU A 52 2.31 -0.10 7.96
CA GLU A 52 1.54 -1.10 8.72
C GLU A 52 1.93 -1.11 10.19
N GLU A 53 3.11 -0.60 10.53
CA GLU A 53 3.61 -0.49 11.90
C GLU A 53 4.24 0.90 12.14
N SER A 54 3.97 1.48 13.30
CA SER A 54 4.56 2.75 13.69
C SER A 54 6.01 2.60 14.16
N HIS A 55 6.82 3.60 13.91
CA HIS A 55 8.13 3.77 14.53
C HIS A 55 8.03 4.67 15.77
N ASP A 56 9.01 4.54 16.66
CA ASP A 56 9.02 5.20 17.96
C ASP A 56 10.01 6.37 17.97
N GLU A 57 9.91 7.19 19.02
CA GLU A 57 10.92 8.19 19.31
C GLU A 57 12.20 7.53 19.83
N SER A 58 13.34 8.17 19.63
CA SER A 58 14.60 7.74 20.26
C SER A 58 14.48 7.82 21.78
N LEU A 59 14.85 6.76 22.49
CA LEU A 59 14.86 6.76 23.96
C LEU A 59 15.84 7.80 24.53
N GLU A 60 16.90 8.11 23.77
CA GLU A 60 17.98 9.01 24.18
C GLU A 60 17.64 10.47 23.86
N THR A 61 17.23 10.76 22.63
CA THR A 61 17.06 12.14 22.14
C THR A 61 15.63 12.63 22.15
N LYS A 62 14.65 11.72 22.32
CA LYS A 62 13.20 11.98 22.20
C LYS A 62 12.79 12.55 20.83
N VAL A 63 13.63 12.35 19.83
CA VAL A 63 13.35 12.75 18.46
C VAL A 63 12.74 11.56 17.71
N ARG A 64 11.63 11.81 17.03
CA ARG A 64 10.98 10.85 16.13
C ARG A 64 11.63 10.91 14.77
N GLY A 65 11.89 9.74 14.19
CA GLY A 65 12.39 9.64 12.83
C GLY A 65 11.31 9.89 11.77
N GLU A 66 11.70 9.80 10.52
CA GLU A 66 10.81 10.06 9.38
C GLU A 66 11.04 9.04 8.26
N VAL A 67 9.94 8.57 7.65
CA VAL A 67 9.94 7.79 6.42
C VAL A 67 9.44 8.66 5.29
N VAL A 68 10.30 8.95 4.31
CA VAL A 68 9.98 9.79 3.16
C VAL A 68 9.88 8.90 1.93
N LYS A 69 8.75 8.95 1.23
CA LYS A 69 8.50 8.25 -0.03
C LYS A 69 8.33 9.26 -1.16
N LYS A 70 8.86 8.95 -2.33
CA LYS A 70 8.64 9.77 -3.53
C LYS A 70 7.14 9.85 -3.83
N LYS A 71 6.63 11.06 -4.02
CA LYS A 71 5.21 11.29 -4.33
C LYS A 71 4.80 10.50 -5.57
N GLY A 72 3.68 9.77 -5.45
CA GLY A 72 3.15 8.94 -6.54
C GLY A 72 3.84 7.58 -6.70
N SER A 73 4.84 7.22 -5.88
CA SER A 73 5.40 5.87 -5.89
C SER A 73 4.38 4.86 -5.32
N LYS A 74 4.29 3.69 -5.94
CA LYS A 74 3.53 2.56 -5.42
C LYS A 74 4.51 1.54 -4.84
N ILE A 75 4.21 1.01 -3.68
CA ILE A 75 5.00 -0.03 -3.03
C ILE A 75 4.22 -1.34 -3.13
N GLY A 76 4.81 -2.35 -3.75
CA GLY A 76 4.31 -3.72 -3.70
C GLY A 76 5.05 -4.49 -2.61
N TYR A 77 4.34 -5.29 -1.84
CA TYR A 77 4.90 -6.16 -0.81
C TYR A 77 4.50 -7.60 -1.04
N LEU A 78 5.49 -8.47 -1.08
CA LEU A 78 5.27 -9.91 -1.13
C LEU A 78 5.51 -10.48 0.27
N SER A 79 4.45 -10.91 0.93
CA SER A 79 4.54 -11.49 2.28
C SER A 79 5.18 -12.88 2.25
N GLN A 80 5.81 -13.27 3.36
CA GLN A 80 6.41 -14.60 3.53
C GLN A 80 5.32 -15.70 3.58
N HIS A 81 4.12 -15.36 4.03
CA HIS A 81 2.98 -16.26 4.09
C HIS A 81 1.85 -15.67 3.23
N PHE A 82 1.35 -16.47 2.31
CA PHE A 82 0.19 -16.12 1.49
C PHE A 82 -1.07 -16.63 2.20
N ASN A 83 -2.03 -15.73 2.40
CA ASN A 83 -3.37 -16.12 2.78
C ASN A 83 -4.17 -16.33 1.49
N LEU A 84 -4.09 -17.53 0.94
CA LEU A 84 -4.97 -17.94 -0.15
C LEU A 84 -6.28 -18.44 0.43
N ASN A 85 -7.40 -18.06 -0.16
CA ASN A 85 -8.68 -18.65 0.16
C ASN A 85 -8.72 -20.05 -0.45
N GLY A 86 -8.61 -21.09 0.36
CA GLY A 86 -8.56 -22.49 -0.09
C GLY A 86 -9.83 -22.98 -0.80
N GLU A 87 -10.90 -22.19 -0.80
CA GLU A 87 -12.16 -22.48 -1.49
C GLU A 87 -12.19 -21.87 -2.91
N ASN A 88 -11.33 -20.90 -3.19
CA ASN A 88 -11.24 -20.25 -4.49
C ASN A 88 -10.42 -21.09 -5.48
N THR A 89 -10.79 -21.02 -6.74
CA THR A 89 -9.92 -21.48 -7.84
C THR A 89 -8.77 -20.49 -8.04
N LEU A 90 -7.69 -20.94 -8.68
CA LEU A 90 -6.56 -20.08 -9.05
C LEU A 90 -7.00 -18.85 -9.86
N PHE A 91 -7.99 -19.02 -10.72
CA PHE A 91 -8.53 -17.93 -11.54
C PHE A 91 -9.26 -16.89 -10.67
N GLU A 92 -10.06 -17.31 -9.70
CA GLU A 92 -10.75 -16.42 -8.78
C GLU A 92 -9.75 -15.63 -7.92
N GLU A 93 -8.73 -16.29 -7.35
CA GLU A 93 -7.66 -15.62 -6.60
C GLU A 93 -6.91 -14.57 -7.45
N LEU A 94 -6.64 -14.87 -8.71
CA LEU A 94 -6.02 -13.91 -9.62
C LEU A 94 -6.96 -12.74 -9.95
N MET A 95 -8.25 -13.01 -10.07
CA MET A 95 -9.26 -11.98 -10.37
C MET A 95 -9.52 -11.06 -9.18
N ASP A 96 -9.32 -11.51 -7.95
CA ASP A 96 -9.45 -10.68 -6.73
C ASP A 96 -8.50 -9.48 -6.75
N VAL A 97 -7.32 -9.60 -7.37
CA VAL A 97 -6.40 -8.47 -7.59
C VAL A 97 -7.05 -7.36 -8.43
N PHE A 98 -7.99 -7.73 -9.29
CA PHE A 98 -8.74 -6.82 -10.17
C PHE A 98 -10.13 -6.46 -9.63
N GLU A 99 -10.40 -6.73 -8.34
CA GLU A 99 -11.72 -6.49 -7.73
C GLU A 99 -12.22 -5.05 -7.97
N ASN A 100 -11.33 -4.05 -7.82
CA ASN A 100 -11.68 -2.65 -8.08
C ASN A 100 -12.09 -2.41 -9.54
N VAL A 101 -11.40 -3.06 -10.50
CA VAL A 101 -11.71 -2.96 -11.94
C VAL A 101 -13.02 -3.68 -12.22
N SER A 102 -13.24 -4.84 -11.62
CA SER A 102 -14.49 -5.60 -11.76
C SER A 102 -15.69 -4.86 -11.19
N ARG A 103 -15.55 -4.22 -10.04
CA ARG A 103 -16.57 -3.36 -9.43
C ARG A 103 -16.87 -2.15 -10.32
N LEU A 104 -15.84 -1.49 -10.85
CA LEU A 104 -15.99 -0.36 -11.74
C LEU A 104 -16.74 -0.76 -13.01
N LYS A 105 -16.36 -1.88 -13.64
CA LYS A 105 -17.04 -2.44 -14.79
C LYS A 105 -18.52 -2.72 -14.50
N HIS A 106 -18.81 -3.35 -13.37
CA HIS A 106 -20.19 -3.64 -12.96
C HIS A 106 -21.01 -2.35 -12.79
N SER A 107 -20.43 -1.31 -12.17
CA SER A 107 -21.09 -0.01 -12.02
C SER A 107 -21.36 0.67 -13.37
N ILE A 108 -20.44 0.55 -14.33
CA ILE A 108 -20.63 1.05 -15.69
C ILE A 108 -21.75 0.28 -16.39
N ASP A 109 -21.77 -1.04 -16.30
CA ASP A 109 -22.79 -1.89 -16.91
C ASP A 109 -24.17 -1.63 -16.31
N GLU A 110 -24.28 -1.45 -14.99
CA GLU A 110 -25.53 -1.06 -14.32
C GLU A 110 -26.04 0.30 -14.79
N LEU A 111 -25.18 1.31 -14.84
CA LEU A 111 -25.55 2.63 -15.33
C LEU A 111 -26.01 2.58 -16.79
N ASN A 112 -25.31 1.87 -17.66
CA ASN A 112 -25.71 1.69 -19.06
C ASN A 112 -27.08 1.04 -19.18
N ASN A 113 -27.39 0.03 -18.39
CA ASN A 113 -28.66 -0.66 -18.36
C ASN A 113 -29.81 0.24 -17.85
N GLN A 114 -29.51 1.18 -16.96
CA GLN A 114 -30.49 2.11 -16.40
C GLN A 114 -30.71 3.36 -17.27
N MET A 115 -29.72 3.72 -18.10
CA MET A 115 -29.78 4.94 -18.96
C MET A 115 -31.07 5.09 -19.77
N PRO A 116 -31.68 4.05 -20.37
CA PRO A 116 -32.92 4.17 -21.13
C PRO A 116 -34.11 4.62 -20.29
N PHE A 117 -34.06 4.50 -18.97
CA PHE A 117 -35.16 4.85 -18.06
C PHE A 117 -35.06 6.28 -17.51
N PHE A 118 -33.92 6.95 -17.68
CA PHE A 118 -33.72 8.33 -17.21
C PHE A 118 -34.11 9.33 -18.27
N THR A 119 -34.65 10.49 -17.85
CA THR A 119 -35.03 11.60 -18.73
C THR A 119 -34.66 12.95 -18.13
N GLY A 120 -34.48 13.97 -18.98
CA GLY A 120 -34.22 15.35 -18.53
C GLY A 120 -32.91 15.49 -17.72
N LYS A 121 -32.98 16.22 -16.63
CA LYS A 121 -31.80 16.52 -15.80
C LYS A 121 -31.13 15.27 -15.20
N GLU A 122 -31.91 14.29 -14.83
CA GLU A 122 -31.40 13.04 -14.27
C GLU A 122 -30.55 12.27 -15.29
N PHE A 123 -30.97 12.27 -16.56
CA PHE A 123 -30.17 11.70 -17.64
C PHE A 123 -28.82 12.40 -17.80
N GLU A 124 -28.78 13.75 -17.76
CA GLU A 124 -27.54 14.52 -17.86
C GLU A 124 -26.57 14.24 -16.71
N GLU A 125 -27.09 14.15 -15.49
CA GLU A 125 -26.28 13.82 -14.30
C GLU A 125 -25.68 12.41 -14.38
N LYS A 126 -26.47 11.43 -14.79
CA LYS A 126 -26.02 10.04 -14.97
C LYS A 126 -25.02 9.90 -16.10
N LEU A 127 -25.22 10.62 -17.20
CA LEU A 127 -24.29 10.66 -18.34
C LEU A 127 -22.94 11.23 -17.91
N LYS A 128 -22.92 12.28 -17.10
CA LYS A 128 -21.69 12.83 -16.53
C LYS A 128 -20.97 11.82 -15.64
N THR A 129 -21.71 11.15 -14.76
CA THR A 129 -21.15 10.10 -13.88
C THR A 129 -20.52 8.98 -14.71
N LEU A 130 -21.20 8.52 -15.77
CA LEU A 130 -20.68 7.50 -16.67
C LEU A 130 -19.39 7.95 -17.39
N SER A 131 -19.33 9.21 -17.80
CA SER A 131 -18.15 9.80 -18.42
C SER A 131 -16.96 9.83 -17.44
N ASP A 132 -17.21 10.20 -16.18
CA ASP A 132 -16.18 10.27 -15.14
C ASP A 132 -15.64 8.87 -14.73
N LEU A 133 -16.44 7.82 -14.88
CA LEU A 133 -16.04 6.43 -14.63
C LEU A 133 -15.22 5.81 -15.78
N ASN A 134 -15.33 6.33 -16.98
CA ASN A 134 -14.64 5.83 -18.18
C ASN A 134 -13.29 6.53 -18.46
N LEU A 135 -12.83 7.45 -17.60
CA LEU A 135 -11.53 8.12 -17.65
C LEU A 135 -10.49 7.36 -16.80
#